data_e9f556a1e71787663801f0f224e337a0
#
_entry.id   e9f556a1e71787663801f0f224e337a0
#
_cell.length_a   1.000
_cell.length_b   1.000
_cell.length_c   1.000
_cell.angle_alpha   90.00
_cell.angle_beta   90.00
_cell.angle_gamma   90.00
#
_symmetry.space_group_name_H-M   'P 1'
#
loop_
_entity.id
_entity.type
_entity.pdbx_description
1 polymer ?
#
loop_
_entity_poly.entity_id
_entity_poly.type
_entity_poly.pdbx_seq_one_letter_code
_entity_poly.pdbx_strand_id
1 'polypeptide(L)'
;MKLKTKIHLFSTFLSFLILSLMNIGVYFIFEKMAYDTEYNQLNTETDELIKALSKMDLEDDAATILRTYIPSKGAIRVNNSKGELKLFVQSIEDVNDYLPKFNEDERYSIGTIQGMPILSISKPVIWADGEVNEVETMKLLVEVDKNLNFLRLILIGVTLIGMFLMTISSIMLGKIITGPIKKLINTMSQSRLSGKYKKINVPAKRKDEMTQMGIAFNEMMEKLEQNYNKQEQFVSDASHELKTPLTVIESYAKLLSRHGFSHTEIAKESVQAIISETSRMKEMISQMLLLAKSNEQSIRPTEQVDVFELVETTLQSMRTAYNRKFLLKGEGPILAKTDLEQLRQLLFIVLDNARKYSDKEIKATILENENGTKISIMDYGNGIPKKDLEHIYDRFYRVDEDRNRKTGGTGLGMAIAKDIANRISVELSIESVVGFGTTIHIFIPNNQILSNF
;
A
#
# COMPACT_ATOMS: atom_id res chain seq x y z
N MET A 1 14.17 -5.73 -17.18
CA MET A 1 13.77 -7.06 -16.64
C MET A 1 12.42 -6.96 -15.97
N LYS A 2 11.53 -7.93 -16.20
CA LYS A 2 10.20 -8.00 -15.55
C LYS A 2 10.37 -8.32 -14.05
N LEU A 3 9.48 -7.81 -13.20
CA LEU A 3 9.50 -8.04 -11.74
C LEU A 3 9.64 -9.53 -11.38
N LYS A 4 8.91 -10.40 -12.08
CA LYS A 4 9.00 -11.85 -11.93
C LYS A 4 10.42 -12.37 -12.08
N THR A 5 11.14 -11.95 -13.12
CA THR A 5 12.52 -12.39 -13.40
C THR A 5 13.50 -11.87 -12.33
N LYS A 6 13.29 -10.66 -11.80
CA LYS A 6 14.13 -10.14 -10.71
C LYS A 6 13.96 -10.96 -9.43
N ILE A 7 12.73 -11.30 -9.07
CA ILE A 7 12.44 -12.13 -7.89
C ILE A 7 13.09 -13.50 -8.02
N HIS A 8 12.95 -14.16 -9.18
CA HIS A 8 13.55 -15.48 -9.41
C HIS A 8 15.08 -15.43 -9.31
N LEU A 9 15.72 -14.50 -10.00
CA LEU A 9 17.16 -14.41 -10.04
C LEU A 9 17.74 -14.10 -8.65
N PHE A 10 17.16 -13.18 -7.95
CA PHE A 10 17.58 -12.81 -6.59
C PHE A 10 17.39 -13.97 -5.60
N SER A 11 16.22 -14.61 -5.60
CA SER A 11 15.92 -15.74 -4.72
C SER A 11 16.85 -16.93 -5.00
N THR A 12 17.07 -17.30 -6.26
CA THR A 12 17.95 -18.41 -6.63
C THR A 12 19.41 -18.12 -6.28
N PHE A 13 19.90 -16.92 -6.55
CA PHE A 13 21.26 -16.52 -6.20
C PHE A 13 21.49 -16.51 -4.69
N LEU A 14 20.58 -15.92 -3.92
CA LEU A 14 20.67 -15.87 -2.46
C LEU A 14 20.67 -17.28 -1.86
N SER A 15 19.79 -18.16 -2.33
CA SER A 15 19.72 -19.55 -1.89
C SER A 15 21.00 -20.33 -2.20
N PHE A 16 21.57 -20.13 -3.39
CA PHE A 16 22.86 -20.72 -3.76
C PHE A 16 23.97 -20.27 -2.82
N LEU A 17 24.05 -18.99 -2.53
CA LEU A 17 25.07 -18.42 -1.64
C LEU A 17 24.95 -18.98 -0.22
N ILE A 18 23.74 -19.06 0.33
CA ILE A 18 23.50 -19.61 1.67
C ILE A 18 23.86 -21.08 1.74
N LEU A 19 23.41 -21.90 0.77
CA LEU A 19 23.73 -23.33 0.73
C LEU A 19 25.22 -23.58 0.56
N SER A 20 25.90 -22.80 -0.30
CA SER A 20 27.36 -22.92 -0.48
C SER A 20 28.12 -22.59 0.78
N LEU A 21 27.79 -21.49 1.46
CA LEU A 21 28.43 -21.12 2.73
C LEU A 21 28.22 -22.18 3.81
N MET A 22 27.00 -22.69 3.93
CA MET A 22 26.65 -23.74 4.89
C MET A 22 27.44 -25.02 4.61
N ASN A 23 27.51 -25.46 3.35
CA ASN A 23 28.23 -26.66 2.94
C ASN A 23 29.73 -26.54 3.15
N ILE A 24 30.32 -25.40 2.86
CA ILE A 24 31.72 -25.11 3.14
C ILE A 24 31.98 -25.23 4.64
N GLY A 25 31.13 -24.63 5.47
CA GLY A 25 31.26 -24.74 6.93
C GLY A 25 31.18 -26.19 7.45
N VAL A 26 30.17 -26.94 6.96
CA VAL A 26 30.00 -28.36 7.31
C VAL A 26 31.23 -29.19 6.89
N TYR A 27 31.76 -28.96 5.68
CA TYR A 27 32.93 -29.67 5.20
C TYR A 27 34.16 -29.42 6.10
N PHE A 28 34.48 -28.16 6.39
CA PHE A 28 35.64 -27.83 7.24
C PHE A 28 35.52 -28.33 8.67
N ILE A 29 34.31 -28.27 9.25
CA ILE A 29 34.08 -28.81 10.61
C ILE A 29 34.29 -30.32 10.62
N PHE A 30 33.74 -31.03 9.64
CA PHE A 30 33.86 -32.48 9.53
C PHE A 30 35.30 -32.89 9.25
N GLU A 31 36.00 -32.20 8.35
CA GLU A 31 37.41 -32.43 8.06
C GLU A 31 38.26 -32.30 9.32
N LYS A 32 38.13 -31.20 10.06
CA LYS A 32 38.84 -30.99 11.31
C LYS A 32 38.55 -32.10 12.33
N MET A 33 37.25 -32.42 12.51
CA MET A 33 36.84 -33.45 13.46
C MET A 33 37.39 -34.82 13.09
N ALA A 34 37.45 -35.17 11.80
CA ALA A 34 38.01 -36.43 11.32
C ALA A 34 39.54 -36.54 11.59
N TYR A 35 40.25 -35.46 11.28
CA TYR A 35 41.69 -35.42 11.58
C TYR A 35 41.98 -35.44 13.09
N ASP A 36 41.24 -34.68 13.90
CA ASP A 36 41.44 -34.67 15.35
C ASP A 36 41.16 -36.05 15.97
N THR A 37 40.18 -36.79 15.42
CA THR A 37 39.85 -38.14 15.87
C THR A 37 40.99 -39.10 15.58
N GLU A 38 41.54 -39.09 14.36
CA GLU A 38 42.67 -39.95 13.99
C GLU A 38 43.95 -39.60 14.77
N TYR A 39 44.18 -38.30 15.00
CA TYR A 39 45.27 -37.80 15.80
C TYR A 39 45.17 -38.38 17.26
N ASN A 40 44.05 -38.24 17.90
CA ASN A 40 43.85 -38.71 19.26
C ASN A 40 44.00 -40.24 19.36
N GLN A 41 43.51 -40.98 18.34
CA GLN A 41 43.66 -42.44 18.29
C GLN A 41 45.14 -42.83 18.13
N LEU A 42 45.84 -42.27 17.10
CA LEU A 42 47.24 -42.61 16.84
C LEU A 42 48.15 -42.19 18.01
N ASN A 43 47.84 -41.04 18.65
CA ASN A 43 48.56 -40.56 19.82
C ASN A 43 48.44 -41.52 21.01
N THR A 44 47.26 -42.10 21.23
CA THR A 44 47.03 -43.11 22.29
C THR A 44 47.78 -44.41 21.95
N GLU A 45 47.69 -44.91 20.72
CA GLU A 45 48.41 -46.08 20.23
C GLU A 45 49.92 -45.91 20.38
N THR A 46 50.46 -44.72 20.05
CA THR A 46 51.87 -44.37 20.23
C THR A 46 52.27 -44.35 21.71
N ASP A 47 51.44 -43.85 22.61
CA ASP A 47 51.70 -43.86 24.06
C ASP A 47 51.75 -45.31 24.65
N GLU A 48 50.87 -46.18 24.16
CA GLU A 48 50.89 -47.59 24.51
C GLU A 48 52.16 -48.29 24.01
N LEU A 49 52.56 -48.03 22.78
CA LEU A 49 53.83 -48.51 22.22
C LEU A 49 55.05 -48.07 23.06
N ILE A 50 55.11 -46.76 23.41
CA ILE A 50 56.21 -46.24 24.24
C ILE A 50 56.26 -46.92 25.62
N LYS A 51 55.12 -47.15 26.27
CA LYS A 51 55.01 -47.88 27.52
C LYS A 51 55.50 -49.30 27.34
N ALA A 52 55.20 -49.97 26.25
CA ALA A 52 55.70 -51.33 25.96
C ALA A 52 57.21 -51.36 25.78
N LEU A 53 57.76 -50.41 24.95
CA LEU A 53 59.19 -50.31 24.74
C LEU A 53 59.99 -49.92 25.98
N SER A 54 59.45 -49.09 26.88
CA SER A 54 60.12 -48.68 28.12
C SER A 54 60.15 -49.76 29.18
N LYS A 55 59.36 -50.85 29.07
CA LYS A 55 59.38 -52.00 29.91
C LYS A 55 60.16 -53.20 29.36
N MET A 56 60.76 -53.04 28.20
CA MET A 56 61.52 -54.05 27.48
C MET A 56 62.84 -54.34 28.20
N ASP A 57 63.21 -55.65 28.35
CA ASP A 57 64.50 -56.05 28.82
C ASP A 57 65.52 -56.16 27.68
N LEU A 58 66.84 -56.21 28.00
CA LEU A 58 67.93 -56.28 27.05
C LEU A 58 67.90 -57.53 26.14
N GLU A 59 67.19 -58.57 26.54
CA GLU A 59 67.05 -59.82 25.76
C GLU A 59 65.83 -59.80 24.79
N ASP A 60 64.92 -58.85 24.93
CA ASP A 60 63.67 -58.75 24.11
C ASP A 60 63.98 -58.24 22.70
N ASP A 61 63.31 -58.80 21.69
CA ASP A 61 63.36 -58.29 20.30
C ASP A 61 62.42 -57.08 20.07
N ALA A 62 62.97 -55.90 20.10
CA ALA A 62 62.26 -54.66 19.88
C ALA A 62 61.41 -54.68 18.55
N ALA A 63 61.93 -55.36 17.52
CA ALA A 63 61.20 -55.44 16.24
C ALA A 63 59.89 -56.21 16.37
N THR A 64 59.82 -57.21 17.29
CA THR A 64 58.58 -57.95 17.57
C THR A 64 57.51 -57.04 18.26
N ILE A 65 57.95 -56.23 19.23
CA ILE A 65 57.03 -55.23 19.85
C ILE A 65 56.54 -54.24 18.83
N LEU A 66 57.40 -53.63 18.01
CA LEU A 66 57.02 -52.69 16.97
C LEU A 66 56.02 -53.31 15.99
N ARG A 67 56.16 -54.57 15.59
CA ARG A 67 55.22 -55.28 14.71
C ARG A 67 53.86 -55.48 15.34
N THR A 68 53.77 -55.58 16.66
CA THR A 68 52.48 -55.76 17.38
C THR A 68 51.68 -54.45 17.43
N TYR A 69 52.34 -53.34 17.50
CA TYR A 69 51.73 -51.99 17.58
C TYR A 69 51.70 -51.22 16.26
N ILE A 70 52.15 -51.83 15.14
CA ILE A 70 52.17 -51.15 13.85
C ILE A 70 50.73 -50.75 13.45
N PRO A 71 50.48 -49.46 13.08
CA PRO A 71 49.19 -49.04 12.62
C PRO A 71 48.76 -49.78 11.36
N SER A 72 47.45 -50.05 11.21
CA SER A 72 46.95 -50.53 9.94
C SER A 72 47.18 -49.50 8.84
N LYS A 73 47.85 -49.88 7.74
CA LYS A 73 48.28 -48.98 6.66
C LYS A 73 49.26 -47.87 7.13
N GLY A 74 50.23 -48.26 7.97
CA GLY A 74 51.21 -47.33 8.53
C GLY A 74 52.60 -47.91 8.65
N ALA A 75 53.46 -47.20 9.34
CA ALA A 75 54.79 -47.60 9.68
C ALA A 75 55.26 -47.05 11.02
N ILE A 76 56.25 -47.68 11.65
CA ILE A 76 56.89 -47.18 12.83
C ILE A 76 58.40 -47.09 12.50
N ARG A 77 58.98 -45.91 12.77
CA ARG A 77 60.41 -45.64 12.62
C ARG A 77 60.99 -45.31 13.98
N VAL A 78 62.13 -45.87 14.27
CA VAL A 78 62.90 -45.53 15.48
C VAL A 78 64.23 -44.96 15.07
N ASN A 79 64.48 -43.72 15.44
CA ASN A 79 65.70 -43.01 15.18
C ASN A 79 66.50 -42.84 16.46
N ASN A 80 67.82 -42.88 16.39
CA ASN A 80 68.69 -42.57 17.54
C ASN A 80 68.74 -41.05 17.80
N SER A 81 69.38 -40.63 18.88
CA SER A 81 69.55 -39.21 19.24
C SER A 81 70.31 -38.38 18.18
N LYS A 82 70.93 -38.99 17.20
CA LYS A 82 71.59 -38.32 16.05
C LYS A 82 70.70 -38.24 14.80
N GLY A 83 69.46 -38.79 14.86
CA GLY A 83 68.56 -38.85 13.73
C GLY A 83 68.83 -40.01 12.76
N GLU A 84 69.72 -40.99 13.11
CA GLU A 84 70.01 -42.14 12.26
C GLU A 84 68.97 -43.24 12.50
N LEU A 85 68.52 -43.91 11.44
CA LEU A 85 67.53 -44.97 11.49
C LEU A 85 68.07 -46.19 12.21
N LYS A 86 67.47 -46.59 13.35
CA LYS A 86 67.80 -47.76 14.16
C LYS A 86 66.91 -48.96 13.80
N LEU A 87 65.61 -48.74 13.69
CA LEU A 87 64.60 -49.73 13.29
C LEU A 87 63.51 -49.14 12.43
N PHE A 88 63.02 -49.90 11.47
CA PHE A 88 61.89 -49.54 10.66
C PHE A 88 60.96 -50.76 10.45
N VAL A 89 59.68 -50.58 10.73
CA VAL A 89 58.66 -51.60 10.53
C VAL A 89 57.50 -50.97 9.81
N GLN A 90 57.01 -51.59 8.76
CA GLN A 90 55.86 -51.08 7.98
C GLN A 90 54.84 -52.17 7.70
N SER A 91 53.56 -51.76 7.58
CA SER A 91 52.45 -52.64 7.19
C SER A 91 52.15 -52.52 5.67
N ILE A 92 52.69 -51.49 5.00
CA ILE A 92 52.57 -51.24 3.56
C ILE A 92 53.83 -50.61 3.00
N GLU A 93 54.18 -50.92 1.76
CA GLU A 93 55.41 -50.43 1.10
C GLU A 93 55.40 -48.95 0.77
N ASP A 94 54.23 -48.33 0.60
CA ASP A 94 54.09 -46.93 0.13
C ASP A 94 54.63 -45.88 1.12
N VAL A 95 54.95 -46.24 2.35
CA VAL A 95 55.39 -45.30 3.42
C VAL A 95 56.91 -45.22 3.59
N ASN A 96 57.66 -46.07 2.87
CA ASN A 96 59.10 -46.24 3.08
C ASN A 96 59.90 -44.93 2.89
N ASP A 97 59.58 -44.17 1.87
CA ASP A 97 60.33 -42.96 1.46
C ASP A 97 59.79 -41.65 2.07
N TYR A 98 58.79 -41.73 2.91
CA TYR A 98 58.20 -40.54 3.54
C TYR A 98 59.04 -40.08 4.73
N LEU A 99 59.45 -38.81 4.68
CA LEU A 99 60.14 -38.10 5.76
C LEU A 99 59.23 -36.98 6.25
N PRO A 100 58.56 -37.12 7.40
CA PRO A 100 57.74 -36.10 7.95
C PRO A 100 58.54 -34.87 8.35
N LYS A 101 57.94 -33.67 8.13
CA LYS A 101 58.50 -32.41 8.61
C LYS A 101 57.74 -31.98 9.83
N PHE A 102 58.36 -32.04 11.01
CA PHE A 102 57.76 -31.52 12.23
C PHE A 102 58.13 -30.05 12.42
N ASN A 103 57.17 -29.26 12.95
CA ASN A 103 57.46 -27.92 13.41
C ASN A 103 58.12 -27.96 14.78
N GLU A 104 58.91 -26.94 15.13
CA GLU A 104 59.70 -26.94 16.40
C GLU A 104 58.83 -27.13 17.64
N ASP A 105 57.54 -26.71 17.65
CA ASP A 105 56.62 -26.80 18.75
C ASP A 105 55.63 -27.98 18.66
N GLU A 106 55.48 -28.64 17.51
CA GLU A 106 54.49 -29.66 17.24
C GLU A 106 55.12 -31.02 17.02
N ARG A 107 54.75 -32.02 17.86
CA ARG A 107 55.21 -33.40 17.72
C ARG A 107 54.36 -34.27 16.81
N TYR A 108 53.52 -33.63 15.96
CA TYR A 108 52.76 -34.30 14.89
C TYR A 108 52.84 -33.53 13.58
N SER A 109 52.66 -34.22 12.50
CA SER A 109 52.56 -33.58 11.19
C SER A 109 51.55 -34.32 10.31
N ILE A 110 50.85 -33.55 9.46
CA ILE A 110 49.99 -34.09 8.42
C ILE A 110 50.61 -33.75 7.08
N GLY A 111 50.97 -34.77 6.31
CA GLY A 111 51.53 -34.64 4.98
C GLY A 111 50.72 -35.41 3.95
N THR A 112 51.28 -35.55 2.73
CA THR A 112 50.65 -36.34 1.66
C THR A 112 51.68 -37.26 1.02
N ILE A 113 51.28 -38.51 0.78
CA ILE A 113 52.02 -39.46 -0.06
C ILE A 113 51.12 -39.89 -1.20
N GLN A 114 51.59 -39.80 -2.43
CA GLN A 114 50.83 -40.19 -3.65
C GLN A 114 49.39 -39.61 -3.65
N GLY A 115 49.20 -38.39 -3.10
CA GLY A 115 47.90 -37.74 -3.02
C GLY A 115 47.01 -38.19 -1.84
N MET A 116 47.46 -39.15 -0.99
CA MET A 116 46.76 -39.62 0.21
C MET A 116 47.34 -38.92 1.46
N PRO A 117 46.47 -38.44 2.39
CA PRO A 117 46.95 -37.82 3.61
C PRO A 117 47.56 -38.86 4.54
N ILE A 118 48.71 -38.50 5.13
CA ILE A 118 49.43 -39.27 6.15
C ILE A 118 49.58 -38.46 7.42
N LEU A 119 49.28 -39.04 8.55
CA LEU A 119 49.51 -38.49 9.88
C LEU A 119 50.76 -39.13 10.48
N SER A 120 51.66 -38.32 10.99
CA SER A 120 52.86 -38.75 11.67
C SER A 120 52.94 -38.14 13.07
N ILE A 121 53.29 -38.96 14.08
CA ILE A 121 53.50 -38.52 15.45
C ILE A 121 54.91 -38.95 15.89
N SER A 122 55.68 -38.04 16.45
CA SER A 122 56.99 -38.30 16.98
C SER A 122 57.03 -38.14 18.49
N LYS A 123 57.57 -39.13 19.21
CA LYS A 123 57.75 -39.07 20.66
C LYS A 123 59.08 -39.69 21.09
N PRO A 124 59.74 -39.12 22.12
CA PRO A 124 60.94 -39.71 22.69
C PRO A 124 60.59 -40.93 23.55
N VAL A 125 61.48 -41.91 23.51
CA VAL A 125 61.44 -43.12 24.37
C VAL A 125 62.80 -43.41 24.95
N ILE A 126 62.90 -43.83 26.22
CA ILE A 126 64.12 -44.32 26.83
C ILE A 126 64.21 -45.80 26.53
N TRP A 127 65.27 -46.24 25.88
CA TRP A 127 65.50 -47.62 25.50
C TRP A 127 66.13 -48.40 26.63
N ALA A 128 66.14 -49.74 26.57
CA ALA A 128 66.71 -50.65 27.63
C ALA A 128 68.21 -50.42 27.92
N ASP A 129 68.94 -49.86 26.94
CA ASP A 129 70.36 -49.48 27.06
C ASP A 129 70.59 -48.11 27.72
N GLY A 130 69.47 -47.36 28.05
CA GLY A 130 69.50 -46.02 28.61
C GLY A 130 69.59 -44.92 27.60
N GLU A 131 69.67 -45.22 26.29
CA GLU A 131 69.70 -44.23 25.22
C GLU A 131 68.28 -43.66 25.02
N VAL A 132 68.21 -42.33 24.69
CA VAL A 132 66.97 -41.68 24.27
C VAL A 132 66.86 -41.82 22.76
N ASN A 133 65.85 -42.55 22.32
CA ASN A 133 65.51 -42.70 20.90
C ASN A 133 64.19 -41.99 20.61
N GLU A 134 63.96 -41.68 19.35
CA GLU A 134 62.72 -41.04 18.85
C GLU A 134 61.87 -42.09 18.11
N VAL A 135 60.66 -42.33 18.58
CA VAL A 135 59.68 -43.22 17.95
C VAL A 135 58.74 -42.37 17.14
N GLU A 136 58.72 -42.59 15.82
CA GLU A 136 57.87 -41.97 14.88
C GLU A 136 56.84 -42.96 14.34
N THR A 137 55.57 -42.73 14.66
CA THR A 137 54.43 -43.54 14.21
C THR A 137 53.72 -42.84 13.09
N MET A 138 53.53 -43.51 11.95
CA MET A 138 52.92 -42.97 10.76
C MET A 138 51.70 -43.81 10.35
N LYS A 139 50.60 -43.14 9.94
CA LYS A 139 49.35 -43.79 9.48
C LYS A 139 48.80 -43.09 8.26
N LEU A 140 48.54 -43.83 7.19
CA LEU A 140 47.81 -43.33 6.04
C LEU A 140 46.32 -43.16 6.36
N LEU A 141 45.78 -41.97 6.11
CA LEU A 141 44.41 -41.63 6.44
C LEU A 141 43.44 -41.94 5.26
N VAL A 142 43.55 -43.14 4.71
CA VAL A 142 42.78 -43.59 3.54
C VAL A 142 41.26 -43.52 3.80
N GLU A 143 40.85 -43.87 5.00
CA GLU A 143 39.41 -43.88 5.37
C GLU A 143 38.90 -42.45 5.56
N VAL A 144 39.74 -41.55 6.09
CA VAL A 144 39.37 -40.12 6.21
C VAL A 144 39.19 -39.52 4.82
N ASP A 145 40.13 -39.75 3.89
CA ASP A 145 40.05 -39.24 2.51
C ASP A 145 38.79 -39.77 1.80
N LYS A 146 38.50 -41.04 1.90
CA LYS A 146 37.25 -41.61 1.36
C LYS A 146 35.98 -40.99 1.94
N ASN A 147 35.95 -40.83 3.28
CA ASN A 147 34.81 -40.23 3.97
C ASN A 147 34.61 -38.75 3.55
N LEU A 148 35.72 -37.98 3.43
CA LEU A 148 35.65 -36.58 2.97
C LEU A 148 35.19 -36.48 1.52
N ASN A 149 35.66 -37.37 0.64
CA ASN A 149 35.23 -37.39 -0.76
C ASN A 149 33.76 -37.79 -0.87
N PHE A 150 33.28 -38.75 -0.08
CA PHE A 150 31.87 -39.14 -0.01
C PHE A 150 31.01 -38.01 0.56
N LEU A 151 31.44 -37.33 1.63
CA LEU A 151 30.79 -36.15 2.15
C LEU A 151 30.68 -35.04 1.10
N ARG A 152 31.75 -34.76 0.36
CA ARG A 152 31.74 -33.77 -0.72
C ARG A 152 30.68 -34.07 -1.77
N LEU A 153 30.54 -35.33 -2.17
CA LEU A 153 29.54 -35.77 -3.13
C LEU A 153 28.11 -35.59 -2.59
N ILE A 154 27.88 -35.93 -1.33
CA ILE A 154 26.60 -35.70 -0.65
C ILE A 154 26.26 -34.19 -0.62
N LEU A 155 27.18 -33.34 -0.21
CA LEU A 155 26.97 -31.89 -0.11
C LEU A 155 26.64 -31.27 -1.47
N ILE A 156 27.29 -31.72 -2.54
CA ILE A 156 26.95 -31.32 -3.92
C ILE A 156 25.54 -31.78 -4.27
N GLY A 157 25.17 -33.02 -3.97
CA GLY A 157 23.84 -33.56 -4.22
C GLY A 157 22.77 -32.78 -3.50
N VAL A 158 22.96 -32.48 -2.21
CA VAL A 158 22.04 -31.67 -1.40
C VAL A 158 21.89 -30.27 -1.96
N THR A 159 23.00 -29.66 -2.43
CA THR A 159 22.96 -28.32 -3.07
C THR A 159 22.11 -28.34 -4.33
N LEU A 160 22.27 -29.35 -5.21
CA LEU A 160 21.51 -29.46 -6.45
C LEU A 160 20.01 -29.66 -6.19
N ILE A 161 19.67 -30.54 -5.24
CA ILE A 161 18.27 -30.79 -4.86
C ILE A 161 17.67 -29.53 -4.25
N GLY A 162 18.39 -28.88 -3.32
CA GLY A 162 17.93 -27.63 -2.68
C GLY A 162 17.69 -26.53 -3.70
N MET A 163 18.60 -26.32 -4.66
CA MET A 163 18.40 -25.35 -5.73
C MET A 163 17.21 -25.67 -6.62
N PHE A 164 16.99 -26.95 -6.94
CA PHE A 164 15.82 -27.37 -7.73
C PHE A 164 14.52 -27.04 -7.04
N LEU A 165 14.37 -27.38 -5.76
CA LEU A 165 13.17 -27.10 -4.96
C LEU A 165 12.96 -25.58 -4.80
N MET A 166 14.02 -24.80 -4.56
CA MET A 166 13.96 -23.35 -4.44
C MET A 166 13.54 -22.70 -5.77
N THR A 167 13.99 -23.21 -6.89
CA THR A 167 13.58 -22.70 -8.21
C THR A 167 12.09 -22.91 -8.46
N ILE A 168 11.56 -24.09 -8.13
CA ILE A 168 10.12 -24.36 -8.21
C ILE A 168 9.32 -23.43 -7.31
N SER A 169 9.73 -23.30 -6.04
CA SER A 169 9.10 -22.41 -5.06
C SER A 169 9.07 -20.96 -5.54
N SER A 170 10.20 -20.47 -6.07
CA SER A 170 10.33 -19.10 -6.60
C SER A 170 9.40 -18.85 -7.80
N ILE A 171 9.25 -19.84 -8.70
CA ILE A 171 8.31 -19.75 -9.83
C ILE A 171 6.86 -19.66 -9.34
N MET A 172 6.51 -20.48 -8.34
CA MET A 172 5.16 -20.52 -7.77
C MET A 172 4.82 -19.20 -7.05
N LEU A 173 5.73 -18.70 -6.20
CA LEU A 173 5.60 -17.43 -5.50
C LEU A 173 5.47 -16.26 -6.48
N GLY A 174 6.29 -16.24 -7.52
CA GLY A 174 6.21 -15.23 -8.58
C GLY A 174 4.86 -15.21 -9.30
N LYS A 175 4.19 -16.36 -9.49
CA LYS A 175 2.84 -16.42 -10.07
C LYS A 175 1.78 -15.89 -9.10
N ILE A 176 1.89 -16.24 -7.81
CA ILE A 176 0.91 -15.85 -6.77
C ILE A 176 0.93 -14.33 -6.57
N ILE A 177 2.11 -13.70 -6.51
CA ILE A 177 2.25 -12.26 -6.25
C ILE A 177 2.05 -11.44 -7.54
N THR A 178 2.72 -11.82 -8.63
CA THR A 178 2.76 -11.00 -9.84
C THR A 178 1.49 -11.12 -10.69
N GLY A 179 0.76 -12.24 -10.57
CA GLY A 179 -0.47 -12.49 -11.32
C GLY A 179 -1.57 -11.46 -11.07
N PRO A 180 -2.00 -11.25 -9.82
CA PRO A 180 -3.00 -10.24 -9.46
C PRO A 180 -2.58 -8.82 -9.85
N ILE A 181 -1.31 -8.44 -9.58
CA ILE A 181 -0.76 -7.12 -9.93
C ILE A 181 -0.85 -6.87 -11.45
N LYS A 182 -0.51 -7.87 -12.25
CA LYS A 182 -0.60 -7.76 -13.72
C LYS A 182 -2.03 -7.61 -14.21
N LYS A 183 -3.00 -8.30 -13.57
CA LYS A 183 -4.43 -8.12 -13.88
C LYS A 183 -4.87 -6.70 -13.58
N LEU A 184 -4.50 -6.14 -12.41
CA LEU A 184 -4.74 -4.75 -12.03
C LEU A 184 -4.22 -3.77 -13.08
N ILE A 185 -2.93 -3.86 -13.41
CA ILE A 185 -2.29 -2.99 -14.42
C ILE A 185 -2.99 -3.07 -15.77
N ASN A 186 -3.34 -4.28 -16.22
CA ASN A 186 -4.03 -4.47 -17.50
C ASN A 186 -5.44 -3.86 -17.49
N THR A 187 -6.20 -4.02 -16.39
CA THR A 187 -7.54 -3.42 -16.24
C THR A 187 -7.45 -1.90 -16.21
N MET A 188 -6.48 -1.31 -15.47
CA MET A 188 -6.21 0.13 -15.48
C MET A 188 -5.90 0.64 -16.89
N SER A 189 -5.03 -0.05 -17.61
CA SER A 189 -4.66 0.32 -18.99
C SER A 189 -5.85 0.23 -19.94
N GLN A 190 -6.69 -0.78 -19.82
CA GLN A 190 -7.90 -0.94 -20.62
C GLN A 190 -8.94 0.13 -20.30
N SER A 191 -9.16 0.46 -19.03
CA SER A 191 -10.08 1.52 -18.61
C SER A 191 -9.65 2.89 -19.19
N ARG A 192 -8.34 3.18 -19.16
CA ARG A 192 -7.78 4.41 -19.75
C ARG A 192 -8.02 4.51 -21.26
N LEU A 193 -7.91 3.40 -21.99
CA LEU A 193 -8.04 3.39 -23.45
C LEU A 193 -9.49 3.35 -23.94
N SER A 194 -10.38 2.68 -23.19
CA SER A 194 -11.77 2.46 -23.59
C SER A 194 -12.77 3.46 -22.99
N GLY A 195 -12.34 4.31 -22.06
CA GLY A 195 -13.25 5.18 -21.29
C GLY A 195 -14.27 4.43 -20.42
N LYS A 196 -14.14 3.11 -20.29
CA LYS A 196 -15.04 2.28 -19.48
C LYS A 196 -14.38 1.92 -18.15
N TYR A 197 -15.05 2.19 -17.05
CA TYR A 197 -14.58 1.91 -15.68
C TYR A 197 -14.78 0.44 -15.31
N LYS A 198 -13.85 -0.44 -15.82
CA LYS A 198 -13.94 -1.88 -15.58
C LYS A 198 -13.49 -2.22 -14.16
N LYS A 199 -14.32 -2.98 -13.45
CA LYS A 199 -14.01 -3.54 -12.14
C LYS A 199 -13.26 -4.87 -12.28
N ILE A 200 -12.46 -5.21 -11.26
CA ILE A 200 -11.72 -6.47 -11.16
C ILE A 200 -12.57 -7.45 -10.38
N ASN A 201 -12.58 -8.71 -10.82
CA ASN A 201 -13.21 -9.78 -10.04
C ASN A 201 -12.33 -10.10 -8.82
N VAL A 202 -12.80 -9.71 -7.64
CA VAL A 202 -12.14 -9.94 -6.35
C VAL A 202 -12.80 -11.13 -5.67
N PRO A 203 -12.05 -12.19 -5.31
CA PRO A 203 -12.62 -13.36 -4.63
C PRO A 203 -13.12 -12.99 -3.23
N ALA A 204 -14.42 -13.16 -2.97
CA ALA A 204 -15.07 -12.75 -1.72
C ALA A 204 -14.55 -13.47 -0.43
N LYS A 205 -13.83 -14.58 -0.56
CA LYS A 205 -13.37 -15.42 0.57
C LYS A 205 -11.96 -15.12 1.07
N ARG A 206 -11.17 -14.28 0.40
CA ARG A 206 -9.80 -13.95 0.81
C ARG A 206 -9.76 -12.59 1.49
N LYS A 207 -9.03 -12.50 2.61
CA LYS A 207 -8.80 -11.25 3.37
C LYS A 207 -7.34 -10.79 3.30
N ASP A 208 -6.61 -11.22 2.26
CA ASP A 208 -5.22 -10.84 2.06
C ASP A 208 -5.11 -9.40 1.49
N GLU A 209 -3.92 -8.83 1.55
CA GLU A 209 -3.62 -7.46 1.11
C GLU A 209 -3.89 -7.26 -0.39
N MET A 210 -3.75 -8.32 -1.19
CA MET A 210 -4.05 -8.30 -2.63
C MET A 210 -5.54 -8.15 -2.88
N THR A 211 -6.37 -8.78 -2.05
CA THR A 211 -7.83 -8.67 -2.08
C THR A 211 -8.26 -7.26 -1.67
N GLN A 212 -7.68 -6.71 -0.58
CA GLN A 212 -7.95 -5.33 -0.14
C GLN A 212 -7.60 -4.30 -1.21
N MET A 213 -6.46 -4.48 -1.88
CA MET A 213 -6.06 -3.62 -3.00
C MET A 213 -7.05 -3.71 -4.18
N GLY A 214 -7.58 -4.90 -4.46
CA GLY A 214 -8.61 -5.10 -5.48
C GLY A 214 -9.93 -4.40 -5.13
N ILE A 215 -10.35 -4.45 -3.86
CA ILE A 215 -11.56 -3.77 -3.35
C ILE A 215 -11.38 -2.25 -3.46
N ALA A 216 -10.30 -1.71 -2.92
CA ALA A 216 -10.02 -0.27 -2.96
C ALA A 216 -9.94 0.26 -4.42
N PHE A 217 -9.37 -0.53 -5.32
CA PHE A 217 -9.37 -0.21 -6.75
C PHE A 217 -10.80 -0.16 -7.33
N ASN A 218 -11.66 -1.12 -7.00
CA ASN A 218 -13.04 -1.15 -7.47
C ASN A 218 -13.85 0.03 -6.95
N GLU A 219 -13.68 0.40 -5.67
CA GLU A 219 -14.31 1.58 -5.07
C GLU A 219 -13.85 2.87 -5.76
N MET A 220 -12.56 2.99 -6.05
CA MET A 220 -12.03 4.13 -6.79
C MET A 220 -12.63 4.20 -8.20
N MET A 221 -12.72 3.08 -8.93
CA MET A 221 -13.32 3.02 -10.26
C MET A 221 -14.79 3.41 -10.24
N GLU A 222 -15.52 2.96 -9.23
CA GLU A 222 -16.94 3.32 -9.02
C GLU A 222 -17.13 4.81 -8.76
N LYS A 223 -16.32 5.40 -7.89
CA LYS A 223 -16.33 6.85 -7.65
C LYS A 223 -15.99 7.65 -8.92
N LEU A 224 -15.01 7.18 -9.70
CA LEU A 224 -14.66 7.83 -10.97
C LEU A 224 -15.80 7.75 -11.99
N GLU A 225 -16.46 6.60 -12.13
CA GLU A 225 -17.61 6.41 -13.02
C GLU A 225 -18.79 7.31 -12.62
N GLN A 226 -19.11 7.35 -11.32
CA GLN A 226 -20.16 8.22 -10.79
C GLN A 226 -19.86 9.70 -11.05
N ASN A 227 -18.61 10.12 -10.84
CA ASN A 227 -18.22 11.51 -11.09
C ASN A 227 -18.26 11.87 -12.56
N TYR A 228 -17.81 10.96 -13.43
CA TYR A 228 -17.87 11.15 -14.88
C TYR A 228 -19.32 11.28 -15.37
N ASN A 229 -20.19 10.36 -14.95
CA ASN A 229 -21.61 10.39 -15.33
C ASN A 229 -22.31 11.66 -14.84
N LYS A 230 -22.01 12.11 -13.60
CA LYS A 230 -22.51 13.39 -13.08
C LYS A 230 -22.02 14.58 -13.89
N GLN A 231 -20.78 14.55 -14.37
CA GLN A 231 -20.20 15.62 -15.20
C GLN A 231 -20.83 15.61 -16.61
N GLU A 232 -21.00 14.44 -17.22
CA GLU A 232 -21.64 14.30 -18.54
C GLU A 232 -23.08 14.80 -18.49
N GLN A 233 -23.84 14.38 -17.48
CA GLN A 233 -25.21 14.86 -17.28
C GLN A 233 -25.25 16.36 -17.08
N PHE A 234 -24.35 16.93 -16.26
CA PHE A 234 -24.28 18.39 -16.08
C PHE A 234 -24.05 19.15 -17.39
N VAL A 235 -23.16 18.67 -18.25
CA VAL A 235 -22.90 19.30 -19.55
C VAL A 235 -24.12 19.19 -20.46
N SER A 236 -24.78 18.03 -20.48
CA SER A 236 -26.01 17.82 -21.25
C SER A 236 -27.14 18.73 -20.78
N ASP A 237 -27.43 18.76 -19.50
CA ASP A 237 -28.50 19.57 -18.91
C ASP A 237 -28.23 21.07 -19.10
N ALA A 238 -26.98 21.51 -18.91
CA ALA A 238 -26.54 22.86 -19.15
C ALA A 238 -26.79 23.28 -20.62
N SER A 239 -26.49 22.39 -21.55
CA SER A 239 -26.69 22.64 -23.00
C SER A 239 -28.18 22.78 -23.34
N HIS A 240 -29.01 21.94 -22.76
CA HIS A 240 -30.48 22.02 -22.96
C HIS A 240 -31.07 23.29 -22.35
N GLU A 241 -30.70 23.64 -21.12
CA GLU A 241 -31.22 24.83 -20.45
C GLU A 241 -30.74 26.16 -21.02
N LEU A 242 -29.55 26.19 -21.69
CA LEU A 242 -29.07 27.36 -22.40
C LEU A 242 -29.70 27.50 -23.79
N LYS A 243 -30.09 26.41 -24.46
CA LYS A 243 -30.68 26.43 -25.80
C LYS A 243 -32.05 27.09 -25.80
N THR A 244 -32.88 26.83 -24.77
CA THR A 244 -34.25 27.36 -24.67
C THR A 244 -34.29 28.89 -24.65
N PRO A 245 -33.62 29.62 -23.72
CA PRO A 245 -33.61 31.10 -23.72
C PRO A 245 -32.97 31.68 -24.97
N LEU A 246 -31.95 31.04 -25.55
CA LEU A 246 -31.33 31.46 -26.78
C LEU A 246 -32.32 31.43 -27.96
N THR A 247 -33.15 30.38 -28.05
CA THR A 247 -34.22 30.27 -29.08
C THR A 247 -35.27 31.37 -28.89
N VAL A 248 -35.61 31.71 -27.65
CA VAL A 248 -36.56 32.78 -27.34
C VAL A 248 -35.97 34.14 -27.78
N ILE A 249 -34.73 34.44 -27.44
CA ILE A 249 -34.01 35.65 -27.84
C ILE A 249 -33.98 35.75 -29.39
N GLU A 250 -33.60 34.66 -30.06
CA GLU A 250 -33.56 34.60 -31.52
C GLU A 250 -34.92 34.86 -32.16
N SER A 251 -36.00 34.30 -31.57
CA SER A 251 -37.37 34.49 -32.10
C SER A 251 -37.84 35.93 -31.97
N TYR A 252 -37.62 36.60 -30.85
CA TYR A 252 -37.97 38.00 -30.66
C TYR A 252 -37.08 38.94 -31.48
N ALA A 253 -35.79 38.60 -31.64
CA ALA A 253 -34.92 39.37 -32.54
C ALA A 253 -35.37 39.27 -34.00
N LYS A 254 -35.80 38.07 -34.49
CA LYS A 254 -36.39 37.88 -35.82
C LYS A 254 -37.71 38.62 -35.96
N LEU A 255 -38.54 38.69 -34.90
CA LEU A 255 -39.78 39.46 -34.92
C LEU A 255 -39.51 40.95 -35.07
N LEU A 256 -38.54 41.47 -34.31
CA LEU A 256 -38.07 42.87 -34.45
C LEU A 256 -37.49 43.17 -35.86
N SER A 257 -36.68 42.23 -36.38
CA SER A 257 -36.12 42.36 -37.71
C SER A 257 -37.20 42.44 -38.87
N ARG A 258 -38.29 41.68 -38.67
CA ARG A 258 -39.40 41.62 -39.67
C ARG A 258 -40.35 42.83 -39.63
N HIS A 259 -40.68 43.25 -38.39
CA HIS A 259 -41.70 44.30 -38.19
C HIS A 259 -41.12 45.70 -37.92
N GLY A 260 -39.82 45.77 -37.67
CA GLY A 260 -39.16 47.02 -37.28
C GLY A 260 -39.68 47.56 -35.93
N PHE A 261 -39.51 48.86 -35.73
CA PHE A 261 -40.05 49.59 -34.57
C PHE A 261 -41.40 50.28 -34.86
N SER A 262 -42.00 50.00 -36.02
CA SER A 262 -43.25 50.65 -36.47
C SER A 262 -44.46 50.27 -35.57
N HIS A 263 -44.40 49.06 -34.95
CA HIS A 263 -45.39 48.58 -33.97
C HIS A 263 -44.82 48.71 -32.59
N THR A 264 -44.93 49.86 -31.96
CA THR A 264 -44.27 50.22 -30.68
C THR A 264 -44.51 49.20 -29.54
N GLU A 265 -45.71 48.65 -29.46
CA GLU A 265 -46.00 47.64 -28.36
C GLU A 265 -45.28 46.33 -28.62
N ILE A 266 -45.26 45.79 -29.84
CA ILE A 266 -44.53 44.56 -30.22
C ILE A 266 -43.02 44.78 -30.06
N ALA A 267 -42.50 45.92 -30.44
CA ALA A 267 -41.10 46.27 -30.30
C ALA A 267 -40.70 46.32 -28.82
N LYS A 268 -41.50 46.97 -27.99
CA LYS A 268 -41.29 47.09 -26.54
C LYS A 268 -41.33 45.70 -25.85
N GLU A 269 -42.33 44.88 -26.17
CA GLU A 269 -42.43 43.51 -25.66
C GLU A 269 -41.22 42.67 -26.07
N SER A 270 -40.83 42.72 -27.34
CA SER A 270 -39.68 41.97 -27.85
C SER A 270 -38.37 42.36 -27.18
N VAL A 271 -38.10 43.66 -27.01
CA VAL A 271 -36.92 44.17 -26.30
C VAL A 271 -36.94 43.73 -24.83
N GLN A 272 -38.10 43.85 -24.19
CA GLN A 272 -38.24 43.43 -22.77
C GLN A 272 -38.00 41.93 -22.60
N ALA A 273 -38.51 41.10 -23.52
CA ALA A 273 -38.29 39.65 -23.50
C ALA A 273 -36.82 39.29 -23.68
N ILE A 274 -36.11 39.95 -24.64
CA ILE A 274 -34.69 39.75 -24.87
C ILE A 274 -33.87 40.13 -23.65
N ILE A 275 -34.16 41.28 -23.02
CA ILE A 275 -33.47 41.74 -21.81
C ILE A 275 -33.69 40.73 -20.66
N SER A 276 -34.92 40.27 -20.44
CA SER A 276 -35.28 39.31 -19.41
C SER A 276 -34.55 37.98 -19.58
N GLU A 277 -34.56 37.40 -20.80
CA GLU A 277 -33.87 36.12 -21.04
C GLU A 277 -32.34 36.24 -20.97
N THR A 278 -31.77 37.38 -21.40
CA THR A 278 -30.34 37.65 -21.26
C THR A 278 -29.93 37.72 -19.77
N SER A 279 -30.74 38.37 -18.93
CA SER A 279 -30.50 38.46 -17.48
C SER A 279 -30.61 37.10 -16.84
N ARG A 280 -31.59 36.28 -17.23
CA ARG A 280 -31.76 34.89 -16.76
C ARG A 280 -30.58 34.02 -17.16
N MET A 281 -30.06 34.14 -18.39
CA MET A 281 -28.87 33.41 -18.82
C MET A 281 -27.63 33.83 -18.03
N LYS A 282 -27.44 35.10 -17.71
CA LYS A 282 -26.35 35.61 -16.89
C LYS A 282 -26.38 34.98 -15.47
N GLU A 283 -27.57 34.94 -14.86
CA GLU A 283 -27.75 34.32 -13.54
C GLU A 283 -27.42 32.81 -13.59
N MET A 284 -27.94 32.10 -14.61
CA MET A 284 -27.68 30.68 -14.82
C MET A 284 -26.18 30.37 -14.99
N ILE A 285 -25.46 31.12 -15.81
CA ILE A 285 -24.02 30.97 -16.01
C ILE A 285 -23.27 31.20 -14.67
N SER A 286 -23.65 32.23 -13.92
CA SER A 286 -23.03 32.50 -12.61
C SER A 286 -23.23 31.36 -11.63
N GLN A 287 -24.42 30.75 -11.60
CA GLN A 287 -24.73 29.59 -10.74
C GLN A 287 -24.00 28.31 -11.21
N MET A 288 -23.85 28.11 -12.54
CA MET A 288 -23.04 27.00 -13.07
C MET A 288 -21.56 27.14 -12.71
N LEU A 289 -21.00 28.36 -12.77
CA LEU A 289 -19.62 28.62 -12.36
C LEU A 289 -19.41 28.38 -10.87
N LEU A 290 -20.39 28.70 -10.03
CA LEU A 290 -20.37 28.37 -8.61
C LEU A 290 -20.30 26.86 -8.38
N LEU A 291 -21.12 26.08 -9.07
CA LEU A 291 -21.11 24.60 -8.99
C LEU A 291 -19.81 24.01 -9.56
N ALA A 292 -19.22 24.58 -10.60
CA ALA A 292 -17.96 24.11 -11.15
C ALA A 292 -16.77 24.36 -10.22
N LYS A 293 -16.72 25.50 -9.55
CA LYS A 293 -15.69 25.84 -8.55
C LYS A 293 -15.83 25.05 -7.23
N SER A 294 -16.97 24.44 -6.98
CA SER A 294 -17.23 23.69 -5.77
C SER A 294 -16.37 22.44 -5.61
N ASN A 295 -15.77 21.91 -6.68
CA ASN A 295 -14.86 20.77 -6.68
C ASN A 295 -13.43 21.09 -6.17
N GLU A 296 -13.07 22.36 -6.02
CA GLU A 296 -11.82 22.76 -5.39
C GLU A 296 -12.03 22.74 -3.87
N GLN A 297 -11.59 21.68 -3.22
CA GLN A 297 -11.53 21.53 -1.75
C GLN A 297 -10.54 22.55 -1.14
N SER A 298 -10.86 23.84 -1.16
CA SER A 298 -10.22 24.77 -0.24
C SER A 298 -10.93 24.66 1.09
N ILE A 299 -10.36 23.92 2.04
CA ILE A 299 -10.74 23.96 3.46
C ILE A 299 -10.51 25.40 3.90
N ARG A 300 -11.60 26.20 3.90
CA ARG A 300 -11.53 27.53 4.52
C ARG A 300 -11.56 27.37 6.03
N PRO A 301 -10.83 28.23 6.76
CA PRO A 301 -10.86 28.19 8.21
C PRO A 301 -12.29 28.46 8.69
N THR A 302 -12.83 27.57 9.51
CA THR A 302 -14.06 27.82 10.24
C THR A 302 -13.79 28.82 11.35
N GLU A 303 -14.65 29.82 11.46
CA GLU A 303 -14.58 30.87 12.51
C GLU A 303 -15.83 30.85 13.39
N GLN A 304 -15.76 31.48 14.55
CA GLN A 304 -16.95 31.68 15.36
C GLN A 304 -17.80 32.79 14.75
N VAL A 305 -19.01 32.44 14.32
CA VAL A 305 -19.97 33.32 13.66
C VAL A 305 -21.15 33.53 14.58
N ASP A 306 -21.57 34.77 14.79
CA ASP A 306 -22.87 35.07 15.38
C ASP A 306 -23.96 34.81 14.32
N VAL A 307 -24.63 33.69 14.44
CA VAL A 307 -25.67 33.24 13.52
C VAL A 307 -26.89 34.14 13.56
N PHE A 308 -27.21 34.72 14.74
CA PHE A 308 -28.34 35.62 14.86
C PHE A 308 -28.07 36.91 14.08
N GLU A 309 -26.92 37.54 14.27
CA GLU A 309 -26.50 38.76 13.54
C GLU A 309 -26.44 38.48 12.02
N LEU A 310 -25.90 37.35 11.61
CA LEU A 310 -25.81 36.96 10.20
C LEU A 310 -27.20 36.84 9.54
N VAL A 311 -28.13 36.16 10.22
CA VAL A 311 -29.51 36.01 9.70
C VAL A 311 -30.20 37.37 9.65
N GLU A 312 -30.12 38.18 10.72
CA GLU A 312 -30.76 39.52 10.77
C GLU A 312 -30.23 40.43 9.66
N THR A 313 -28.90 40.52 9.49
CA THR A 313 -28.29 41.34 8.41
C THR A 313 -28.67 40.86 7.01
N THR A 314 -28.80 39.55 6.81
CA THR A 314 -29.27 38.98 5.54
C THR A 314 -30.74 39.33 5.30
N LEU A 315 -31.59 39.18 6.29
CA LEU A 315 -33.01 39.55 6.20
C LEU A 315 -33.19 41.06 5.96
N GLN A 316 -32.38 41.93 6.61
CA GLN A 316 -32.39 43.36 6.40
C GLN A 316 -32.08 43.72 4.93
N SER A 317 -31.06 43.04 4.36
CA SER A 317 -30.71 43.22 2.95
C SER A 317 -31.86 42.79 2.01
N MET A 318 -32.57 41.71 2.33
CA MET A 318 -33.74 41.22 1.57
C MET A 318 -34.93 42.15 1.74
N ARG A 319 -35.20 42.71 2.93
CA ARG A 319 -36.27 43.72 3.16
C ARG A 319 -36.04 44.94 2.31
N THR A 320 -34.82 45.44 2.21
CA THR A 320 -34.45 46.63 1.45
C THR A 320 -34.58 46.37 -0.06
N ALA A 321 -34.14 45.22 -0.56
CA ALA A 321 -34.11 44.89 -1.97
C ALA A 321 -35.51 44.59 -2.54
N TYR A 322 -36.41 44.03 -1.75
CA TYR A 322 -37.66 43.45 -2.30
C TYR A 322 -38.94 44.02 -1.71
N ASN A 323 -38.93 45.03 -0.86
CA ASN A 323 -40.06 45.66 -0.19
C ASN A 323 -41.08 44.64 0.37
N ARG A 324 -40.64 43.68 1.14
CA ARG A 324 -41.39 42.53 1.59
C ARG A 324 -41.18 42.28 3.08
N LYS A 325 -42.16 41.66 3.77
CA LYS A 325 -42.03 41.33 5.18
C LYS A 325 -41.21 40.07 5.38
N PHE A 326 -40.06 40.20 6.05
CA PHE A 326 -39.23 39.14 6.56
C PHE A 326 -39.22 39.25 8.10
N LEU A 327 -39.69 38.21 8.78
CA LEU A 327 -39.78 38.19 10.25
C LEU A 327 -38.68 37.32 10.81
N LEU A 328 -38.00 37.81 11.85
CA LEU A 328 -37.05 37.02 12.63
C LEU A 328 -37.65 36.71 14.00
N LYS A 329 -37.59 35.44 14.40
CA LYS A 329 -37.93 34.96 15.74
C LYS A 329 -36.71 34.25 16.35
N GLY A 330 -36.29 34.70 17.50
CA GLY A 330 -35.12 34.16 18.23
C GLY A 330 -34.55 35.25 19.12
N GLU A 331 -33.63 34.90 19.95
CA GLU A 331 -32.87 35.80 20.80
C GLU A 331 -31.39 35.53 20.57
N GLY A 332 -30.54 36.57 20.51
CA GLY A 332 -29.12 36.47 20.26
C GLY A 332 -28.27 37.07 21.38
N PRO A 333 -26.97 36.92 21.33
CA PRO A 333 -26.12 36.31 20.29
C PRO A 333 -26.13 34.76 20.33
N ILE A 334 -26.04 34.09 19.19
CA ILE A 334 -25.91 32.64 19.05
C ILE A 334 -24.64 32.33 18.24
N LEU A 335 -23.64 31.77 18.91
CA LEU A 335 -22.34 31.52 18.29
C LEU A 335 -22.22 30.10 17.75
N ALA A 336 -21.89 29.94 16.48
CA ALA A 336 -21.59 28.66 15.87
C ALA A 336 -20.26 28.70 15.10
N LYS A 337 -19.59 27.56 15.03
CA LYS A 337 -18.32 27.44 14.30
C LYS A 337 -18.61 27.04 12.86
N THR A 338 -18.40 27.95 11.89
CA THR A 338 -18.70 27.71 10.47
C THR A 338 -17.93 28.67 9.56
N ASP A 339 -18.08 28.52 8.22
CA ASP A 339 -17.61 29.49 7.22
C ASP A 339 -18.71 30.57 7.05
N LEU A 340 -18.42 31.81 7.44
CA LEU A 340 -19.36 32.94 7.38
C LEU A 340 -19.90 33.19 5.97
N GLU A 341 -19.02 33.21 4.96
CA GLU A 341 -19.40 33.53 3.60
C GLU A 341 -20.25 32.42 2.97
N GLN A 342 -19.89 31.17 3.20
CA GLN A 342 -20.67 30.03 2.72
C GLN A 342 -22.04 29.94 3.41
N LEU A 343 -22.09 30.17 4.71
CA LEU A 343 -23.38 30.19 5.44
C LEU A 343 -24.26 31.36 4.97
N ARG A 344 -23.68 32.54 4.75
CA ARG A 344 -24.40 33.71 4.18
C ARG A 344 -24.98 33.38 2.81
N GLN A 345 -24.20 32.73 1.97
CA GLN A 345 -24.64 32.33 0.63
C GLN A 345 -25.76 31.29 0.69
N LEU A 346 -25.67 30.30 1.59
CA LEU A 346 -26.71 29.30 1.82
C LEU A 346 -28.02 29.98 2.26
N LEU A 347 -27.97 30.87 3.25
CA LEU A 347 -29.11 31.65 3.73
C LEU A 347 -29.76 32.46 2.60
N PHE A 348 -28.94 33.16 1.80
CA PHE A 348 -29.43 33.94 0.67
C PHE A 348 -30.18 33.08 -0.34
N ILE A 349 -29.67 31.92 -0.73
CA ILE A 349 -30.31 30.98 -1.67
C ILE A 349 -31.64 30.52 -1.12
N VAL A 350 -31.69 30.11 0.15
CA VAL A 350 -32.92 29.61 0.77
C VAL A 350 -33.98 30.73 0.90
N LEU A 351 -33.56 31.95 1.30
CA LEU A 351 -34.48 33.09 1.40
C LEU A 351 -34.98 33.56 0.01
N ASP A 352 -34.13 33.53 -1.00
CA ASP A 352 -34.52 33.89 -2.35
C ASP A 352 -35.54 32.87 -2.95
N ASN A 353 -35.33 31.56 -2.65
CA ASN A 353 -36.30 30.56 -3.00
C ASN A 353 -37.65 30.79 -2.26
N ALA A 354 -37.65 31.02 -0.98
CA ALA A 354 -38.87 31.36 -0.21
C ALA A 354 -39.58 32.56 -0.79
N ARG A 355 -38.83 33.61 -1.25
CA ARG A 355 -39.38 34.80 -1.92
C ARG A 355 -39.97 34.47 -3.29
N LYS A 356 -39.32 33.65 -4.10
CA LYS A 356 -39.75 33.30 -5.47
C LYS A 356 -41.05 32.47 -5.49
N TYR A 357 -41.24 31.62 -4.48
CA TYR A 357 -42.35 30.67 -4.46
C TYR A 357 -43.49 31.02 -3.50
N SER A 358 -43.40 32.15 -2.80
CA SER A 358 -44.46 32.66 -1.93
C SER A 358 -44.65 34.16 -2.12
N ASP A 359 -45.87 34.65 -2.04
CA ASP A 359 -46.19 36.08 -2.02
C ASP A 359 -46.47 36.63 -0.60
N LYS A 360 -46.52 35.76 0.41
CA LYS A 360 -46.79 36.12 1.80
C LYS A 360 -45.50 36.44 2.55
N GLU A 361 -45.60 36.75 3.82
CA GLU A 361 -44.43 36.95 4.70
C GLU A 361 -43.54 35.70 4.79
N ILE A 362 -42.25 35.92 4.99
CA ILE A 362 -41.27 34.86 5.21
C ILE A 362 -40.82 34.93 6.67
N LYS A 363 -40.77 33.80 7.34
CA LYS A 363 -40.43 33.73 8.75
C LYS A 363 -39.17 32.93 8.95
N ALA A 364 -38.13 33.56 9.50
CA ALA A 364 -36.95 32.90 9.99
C ALA A 364 -37.04 32.69 11.50
N THR A 365 -36.73 31.49 11.96
CA THR A 365 -36.67 31.17 13.40
C THR A 365 -35.34 30.54 13.71
N ILE A 366 -34.66 31.01 14.74
CA ILE A 366 -33.41 30.48 15.20
C ILE A 366 -33.60 29.87 16.59
N LEU A 367 -33.16 28.62 16.74
CA LEU A 367 -33.19 27.86 17.99
C LEU A 367 -31.84 27.23 18.25
N GLU A 368 -31.30 27.47 19.44
CA GLU A 368 -30.09 26.80 19.92
C GLU A 368 -30.52 25.66 20.86
N ASN A 369 -29.83 24.53 20.71
CA ASN A 369 -29.97 23.38 21.61
C ASN A 369 -28.57 22.78 21.90
N GLU A 370 -28.52 21.77 22.79
CA GLU A 370 -27.27 21.10 23.17
C GLU A 370 -26.50 20.50 21.98
N ASN A 371 -27.16 20.15 20.90
CA ASN A 371 -26.58 19.50 19.74
C ASN A 371 -26.13 20.48 18.65
N GLY A 372 -26.61 21.72 18.68
CA GLY A 372 -26.28 22.72 17.68
C GLY A 372 -27.32 23.81 17.49
N THR A 373 -27.14 24.61 16.46
CA THR A 373 -28.01 25.74 16.10
C THR A 373 -28.88 25.36 14.92
N LYS A 374 -30.20 25.48 15.05
CA LYS A 374 -31.18 25.25 13.99
C LYS A 374 -31.79 26.58 13.50
N ILE A 375 -31.59 26.86 12.19
CA ILE A 375 -32.25 27.98 11.50
C ILE A 375 -33.38 27.38 10.66
N SER A 376 -34.61 27.89 10.84
CA SER A 376 -35.78 27.42 10.09
C SER A 376 -36.35 28.59 9.29
N ILE A 377 -36.42 28.45 7.98
CA ILE A 377 -36.96 29.46 7.06
C ILE A 377 -38.26 28.92 6.49
N MET A 378 -39.39 29.57 6.86
CA MET A 378 -40.74 29.17 6.48
C MET A 378 -41.34 30.17 5.52
N ASP A 379 -41.86 29.68 4.39
CA ASP A 379 -42.70 30.39 3.47
C ASP A 379 -44.13 29.83 3.48
N TYR A 380 -45.07 30.59 3.00
CA TYR A 380 -46.50 30.24 2.86
C TYR A 380 -46.88 30.15 1.35
N GLY A 381 -46.00 29.51 0.58
CA GLY A 381 -46.20 29.32 -0.85
C GLY A 381 -47.02 28.10 -1.22
N ASN A 382 -46.84 27.63 -2.45
CA ASN A 382 -47.62 26.50 -2.98
C ASN A 382 -47.28 25.16 -2.34
N GLY A 383 -46.15 25.06 -1.63
CA GLY A 383 -45.62 23.81 -1.12
C GLY A 383 -45.08 22.89 -2.23
N ILE A 384 -44.49 21.78 -1.81
CA ILE A 384 -43.81 20.78 -2.68
C ILE A 384 -44.48 19.43 -2.48
N PRO A 385 -44.90 18.72 -3.55
CA PRO A 385 -45.46 17.36 -3.44
C PRO A 385 -44.40 16.39 -2.89
N LYS A 386 -44.82 15.39 -2.11
CA LYS A 386 -43.89 14.40 -1.51
C LYS A 386 -43.00 13.68 -2.50
N LYS A 387 -43.54 13.36 -3.68
CA LYS A 387 -42.78 12.68 -4.76
C LYS A 387 -41.60 13.51 -5.29
N ASP A 388 -41.70 14.85 -5.17
CA ASP A 388 -40.70 15.78 -5.72
C ASP A 388 -39.64 16.18 -4.67
N LEU A 389 -39.91 15.92 -3.35
CA LEU A 389 -39.00 16.27 -2.27
C LEU A 389 -37.60 15.61 -2.37
N GLU A 390 -37.53 14.40 -2.94
CA GLU A 390 -36.25 13.69 -3.15
C GLU A 390 -35.44 14.33 -4.30
N HIS A 391 -36.10 14.98 -5.26
CA HIS A 391 -35.50 15.52 -6.48
C HIS A 391 -35.18 17.02 -6.43
N ILE A 392 -35.65 17.74 -5.41
CA ILE A 392 -35.43 19.21 -5.34
C ILE A 392 -33.96 19.63 -5.24
N TYR A 393 -33.08 18.70 -4.87
CA TYR A 393 -31.62 18.91 -4.85
C TYR A 393 -30.94 18.53 -6.16
N ASP A 394 -31.69 17.90 -7.10
CA ASP A 394 -31.15 17.57 -8.42
C ASP A 394 -30.97 18.85 -9.21
N ARG A 395 -29.93 18.91 -10.02
CA ARG A 395 -29.60 20.08 -10.85
C ARG A 395 -30.66 20.26 -11.90
N PHE A 396 -31.10 21.51 -12.11
CA PHE A 396 -32.12 21.90 -13.07
C PHE A 396 -33.53 21.34 -12.79
N TYR A 397 -33.74 20.62 -11.66
CA TYR A 397 -35.02 20.07 -11.29
C TYR A 397 -36.01 21.17 -10.90
N ARG A 398 -37.26 21.04 -11.35
CA ARG A 398 -38.37 22.00 -11.11
C ARG A 398 -39.67 21.24 -10.99
N VAL A 399 -40.46 21.53 -9.95
CA VAL A 399 -41.73 20.85 -9.64
C VAL A 399 -42.83 21.09 -10.70
N ASP A 400 -42.86 22.27 -11.35
CA ASP A 400 -43.85 22.64 -12.40
C ASP A 400 -43.14 23.44 -13.51
N GLU A 401 -43.05 22.92 -14.74
CA GLU A 401 -42.45 23.57 -15.87
C GLU A 401 -43.26 24.77 -16.40
N ASP A 402 -44.58 24.67 -16.43
CA ASP A 402 -45.48 25.67 -17.04
C ASP A 402 -45.71 26.92 -16.19
N ARG A 403 -45.81 26.77 -14.87
CA ARG A 403 -46.06 27.89 -13.94
C ARG A 403 -44.81 28.74 -13.68
N ASN A 404 -43.64 28.12 -13.79
CA ASN A 404 -42.36 28.70 -13.38
C ASN A 404 -41.68 29.58 -14.45
N ARG A 405 -42.19 29.68 -15.68
CA ARG A 405 -41.70 30.66 -16.67
C ARG A 405 -41.87 32.08 -16.16
N LYS A 406 -42.90 32.33 -15.31
CA LYS A 406 -43.14 33.65 -14.72
C LYS A 406 -42.26 33.98 -13.49
N THR A 407 -41.75 32.97 -12.78
CA THR A 407 -40.94 33.18 -11.57
C THR A 407 -39.44 33.13 -11.76
N GLY A 408 -38.96 32.78 -12.98
CA GLY A 408 -37.55 32.94 -13.37
C GLY A 408 -36.50 32.05 -12.73
N GLY A 409 -36.89 30.91 -12.08
CA GLY A 409 -35.96 30.03 -11.42
C GLY A 409 -35.12 29.18 -12.39
N THR A 410 -33.83 28.96 -12.10
CA THR A 410 -32.88 28.17 -12.91
C THR A 410 -32.88 26.69 -12.57
N GLY A 411 -33.48 26.26 -11.43
CA GLY A 411 -33.40 24.89 -10.92
C GLY A 411 -32.02 24.53 -10.32
N LEU A 412 -31.09 25.50 -10.20
CA LEU A 412 -29.75 25.26 -9.66
C LEU A 412 -29.64 25.67 -8.17
N GLY A 413 -30.53 26.54 -7.68
CA GLY A 413 -30.41 27.11 -6.33
C GLY A 413 -30.33 26.06 -5.22
N MET A 414 -31.25 25.08 -5.19
CA MET A 414 -31.25 24.05 -4.16
C MET A 414 -30.10 23.06 -4.27
N ALA A 415 -29.65 22.78 -5.49
CA ALA A 415 -28.44 21.98 -5.72
C ALA A 415 -27.19 22.69 -5.16
N ILE A 416 -27.06 24.01 -5.36
CA ILE A 416 -25.98 24.84 -4.78
C ILE A 416 -26.10 24.88 -3.26
N ALA A 417 -27.32 25.06 -2.71
CA ALA A 417 -27.56 25.06 -1.28
C ALA A 417 -27.11 23.75 -0.61
N LYS A 418 -27.45 22.61 -1.23
CA LYS A 418 -27.01 21.28 -0.73
C LYS A 418 -25.50 21.10 -0.81
N ASP A 419 -24.86 21.56 -1.89
CA ASP A 419 -23.42 21.49 -2.05
C ASP A 419 -22.69 22.38 -1.02
N ILE A 420 -23.15 23.59 -0.78
CA ILE A 420 -22.62 24.47 0.27
C ILE A 420 -22.80 23.82 1.65
N ALA A 421 -24.00 23.31 1.98
CA ALA A 421 -24.28 22.66 3.26
C ALA A 421 -23.34 21.49 3.53
N ASN A 422 -23.08 20.64 2.52
CA ASN A 422 -22.15 19.54 2.62
C ASN A 422 -20.70 20.02 2.89
N ARG A 423 -20.26 21.11 2.23
CA ARG A 423 -18.91 21.68 2.40
C ARG A 423 -18.66 22.24 3.79
N ILE A 424 -19.64 22.90 4.37
CA ILE A 424 -19.54 23.47 5.72
C ILE A 424 -20.04 22.54 6.83
N SER A 425 -20.31 21.26 6.50
CA SER A 425 -20.80 20.23 7.43
C SER A 425 -22.07 20.64 8.17
N VAL A 426 -23.02 21.22 7.43
CA VAL A 426 -24.34 21.67 7.91
C VAL A 426 -25.40 20.75 7.33
N GLU A 427 -26.39 20.36 8.14
CA GLU A 427 -27.51 19.54 7.66
C GLU A 427 -28.61 20.44 7.09
N LEU A 428 -29.06 20.08 5.87
CA LEU A 428 -30.14 20.76 5.17
C LEU A 428 -31.32 19.79 5.04
N SER A 429 -32.48 20.14 5.62
CA SER A 429 -33.71 19.37 5.50
C SER A 429 -34.89 20.24 5.14
N ILE A 430 -35.93 19.63 4.55
CA ILE A 430 -37.11 20.35 4.03
C ILE A 430 -38.37 19.63 4.50
N GLU A 431 -39.32 20.43 5.00
CA GLU A 431 -40.66 20.03 5.30
C GLU A 431 -41.61 20.86 4.45
N SER A 432 -42.49 20.22 3.68
CA SER A 432 -43.41 20.92 2.80
C SER A 432 -44.76 20.23 2.68
N VAL A 433 -45.82 21.05 2.64
CA VAL A 433 -47.20 20.58 2.45
C VAL A 433 -47.82 21.41 1.33
N VAL A 434 -48.35 20.75 0.32
CA VAL A 434 -48.97 21.40 -0.82
C VAL A 434 -50.13 22.30 -0.37
N GLY A 435 -50.15 23.57 -0.77
CA GLY A 435 -51.11 24.58 -0.41
C GLY A 435 -50.89 25.30 0.93
N PHE A 436 -49.95 24.83 1.74
CA PHE A 436 -49.61 25.43 3.04
C PHE A 436 -48.28 26.15 3.06
N GLY A 437 -47.28 25.67 2.30
CA GLY A 437 -45.97 26.26 2.18
C GLY A 437 -44.81 25.29 2.44
N THR A 438 -43.60 25.84 2.55
CA THR A 438 -42.36 25.07 2.74
C THR A 438 -41.59 25.64 3.90
N THR A 439 -40.97 24.75 4.69
CA THR A 439 -39.98 25.12 5.72
C THR A 439 -38.66 24.42 5.41
N ILE A 440 -37.60 25.21 5.27
CA ILE A 440 -36.23 24.70 5.10
C ILE A 440 -35.49 24.88 6.41
N HIS A 441 -34.93 23.79 6.89
CA HIS A 441 -34.15 23.75 8.11
C HIS A 441 -32.66 23.65 7.78
N ILE A 442 -31.84 24.49 8.39
CA ILE A 442 -30.40 24.51 8.33
C ILE A 442 -29.92 24.22 9.75
N PHE A 443 -29.27 23.08 9.98
CA PHE A 443 -28.76 22.68 11.29
C PHE A 443 -27.25 22.69 11.32
N ILE A 444 -26.67 23.50 12.19
CA ILE A 444 -25.21 23.66 12.39
C ILE A 444 -24.87 22.90 13.67
N PRO A 445 -24.19 21.74 13.61
CA PRO A 445 -23.86 20.95 14.78
C PRO A 445 -22.74 21.60 15.62
N ASN A 446 -22.83 21.54 16.97
CA ASN A 446 -21.81 22.07 17.88
C ASN A 446 -20.48 21.32 17.81
N ASN A 447 -20.53 19.99 17.55
CA ASN A 447 -19.36 19.15 17.26
C ASN A 447 -19.29 18.90 15.75
N GLN A 448 -18.53 19.72 15.03
CA GLN A 448 -18.08 19.33 13.71
C GLN A 448 -17.03 18.21 13.88
N ILE A 449 -17.51 16.96 13.97
CA ILE A 449 -16.65 15.81 13.75
C ILE A 449 -16.23 15.94 12.29
N LEU A 450 -14.97 16.34 12.07
CA LEU A 450 -14.32 16.19 10.77
C LEU A 450 -14.41 14.70 10.41
N SER A 451 -15.47 14.32 9.68
CA SER A 451 -15.53 13.02 9.03
C SER A 451 -14.45 13.04 7.96
N ASN A 452 -13.25 12.56 8.34
CA ASN A 452 -12.26 12.12 7.37
C ASN A 452 -12.88 10.95 6.59
N PHE A 453 -13.36 11.23 5.38
CA PHE A 453 -13.68 10.25 4.35
C PHE A 453 -12.75 10.43 3.17
#